data_e4475859fca8ad74950ba21225ffb722
#
_entry.id   e4475859fca8ad74950ba21225ffb722
#
_cell.length_a   1.000
_cell.length_b   1.000
_cell.length_c   1.000
_cell.angle_alpha   90.00
_cell.angle_beta   90.00
_cell.angle_gamma   90.00
#
_symmetry.space_group_name_H-M   'P 1'
#
loop_
_entity.id
_entity.type
_entity.pdbx_description
1 polymer ?
#
loop_
_entity_poly.entity_id
_entity_poly.type
_entity_poly.pdbx_seq_one_letter_code
_entity_poly.pdbx_strand_id
1 'polypeptide(L)'
;SMSVQVVYKNKGKSSNSGVIALFANEVFQVKNLLGFMSGNESSFVQKILKNKKNNKEKIISFNISEKTTVIVIAVKKDLNGHGIENLGASFFSFVKKNSFKEISIISDSLNSKAGVDFIGSFIHGLKLKSYEFNIYKSKKIENKLLINLIGKQSAKHLKNKIKFKALEEGAFFTRDLVSEPGNILHPDEYARRLLKLKKYGLKVTVYDEKKLKKLGCNALLGVGQGSIRGSYLVTIEWKGAKNKSKPLGFVGKGVCFDTGGYSLKPARFMEDMTYDMA
;
A
#
# COMPACT_ATOMS: atom_id res chain seq x y z
N SER A 1 6.73 -9.41 12.45
CA SER A 1 6.03 -8.41 11.62
C SER A 1 6.83 -7.12 11.61
N MET A 2 6.81 -6.38 10.49
CA MET A 2 7.42 -5.06 10.40
C MET A 2 6.32 -4.01 10.36
N SER A 3 6.27 -3.13 11.37
CA SER A 3 5.39 -1.97 11.35
C SER A 3 6.13 -0.79 10.72
N VAL A 4 5.44 -0.03 9.89
CA VAL A 4 5.95 1.20 9.29
C VAL A 4 5.29 2.39 9.97
N GLN A 5 6.11 3.26 10.56
CA GLN A 5 5.66 4.51 11.13
C GLN A 5 6.22 5.66 10.30
N VAL A 6 5.36 6.58 9.87
CA VAL A 6 5.74 7.76 9.11
C VAL A 6 5.46 9.01 9.93
N VAL A 7 6.49 9.81 10.13
CA VAL A 7 6.42 11.10 10.82
C VAL A 7 6.66 12.21 9.80
N TYR A 8 5.77 13.20 9.76
CA TYR A 8 5.81 14.31 8.81
C TYR A 8 6.40 15.55 9.49
N LYS A 9 7.45 16.12 8.89
CA LYS A 9 8.15 17.30 9.41
C LYS A 9 8.29 18.35 8.31
N ASN A 10 7.87 19.59 8.56
CA ASN A 10 7.99 20.69 7.60
C ASN A 10 9.44 21.14 7.40
N LYS A 11 10.21 21.20 8.49
CA LYS A 11 11.65 21.48 8.51
C LYS A 11 12.28 20.54 9.51
N GLY A 12 13.28 19.80 9.08
CA GLY A 12 14.17 19.09 9.97
C GLY A 12 15.52 19.76 9.90
N LYS A 13 16.21 19.93 11.02
CA LYS A 13 17.65 19.86 10.94
C LYS A 13 17.91 18.50 10.31
N SER A 14 18.41 18.47 9.08
CA SER A 14 19.06 17.28 8.59
C SER A 14 20.12 16.97 9.64
N SER A 15 19.85 16.03 10.53
CA SER A 15 20.94 15.51 11.32
C SER A 15 21.91 14.95 10.28
N ASN A 16 23.14 15.43 10.24
CA ASN A 16 24.18 14.96 9.32
C ASN A 16 24.59 13.52 9.65
N SER A 17 23.73 12.77 10.31
CA SER A 17 23.95 11.40 10.73
C SER A 17 22.72 10.54 10.43
N GLY A 18 22.95 9.28 10.09
CA GLY A 18 21.92 8.30 9.79
C GLY A 18 21.71 8.09 8.30
N VAL A 19 20.54 7.62 7.93
CA VAL A 19 20.17 7.28 6.56
C VAL A 19 19.26 8.37 5.97
N ILE A 20 19.69 8.97 4.86
CA ILE A 20 18.95 10.01 4.16
C ILE A 20 18.57 9.49 2.78
N ALA A 21 17.32 9.63 2.38
CA ALA A 21 16.83 9.28 1.05
C ALA A 21 16.48 10.54 0.25
N LEU A 22 16.96 10.59 -0.98
CA LEU A 22 16.77 11.68 -1.94
C LEU A 22 16.10 11.15 -3.20
N PHE A 23 15.22 11.95 -3.79
CA PHE A 23 14.69 11.68 -5.12
C PHE A 23 15.59 12.34 -6.19
N ALA A 24 15.85 11.60 -7.24
CA ALA A 24 16.59 12.05 -8.41
C ALA A 24 15.74 11.88 -9.67
N ASN A 25 16.17 12.48 -10.78
CA ASN A 25 15.60 12.17 -12.09
C ASN A 25 16.13 10.81 -12.61
N GLU A 26 15.71 10.43 -13.81
CA GLU A 26 16.06 9.13 -14.43
C GLU A 26 17.56 8.87 -14.56
N VAL A 27 18.36 9.93 -14.65
CA VAL A 27 19.82 9.88 -14.81
C VAL A 27 20.58 10.24 -13.53
N PHE A 28 19.94 10.09 -12.39
CA PHE A 28 20.50 10.33 -11.06
C PHE A 28 21.00 11.76 -10.82
N GLN A 29 20.33 12.74 -11.37
CA GLN A 29 20.55 14.14 -11.03
C GLN A 29 19.60 14.55 -9.91
N VAL A 30 20.14 15.10 -8.84
CA VAL A 30 19.39 15.62 -7.69
C VAL A 30 19.46 17.14 -7.71
N LYS A 31 18.30 17.80 -7.63
CA LYS A 31 18.22 19.26 -7.53
C LYS A 31 18.40 19.71 -6.09
N ASN A 32 19.01 20.91 -5.92
CA ASN A 32 19.11 21.60 -4.63
C ASN A 32 19.82 20.82 -3.52
N LEU A 33 20.84 20.02 -3.85
CA LEU A 33 21.62 19.30 -2.84
C LEU A 33 22.13 20.21 -1.72
N LEU A 34 22.55 21.43 -2.04
CA LEU A 34 23.01 22.42 -1.06
C LEU A 34 21.94 22.84 -0.05
N GLY A 35 20.66 22.65 -0.37
CA GLY A 35 19.56 22.87 0.57
C GLY A 35 19.43 21.77 1.65
N PHE A 36 20.09 20.63 1.46
CA PHE A 36 19.96 19.45 2.31
C PHE A 36 21.26 19.03 2.99
N MET A 37 22.38 19.45 2.48
CA MET A 37 23.71 19.05 2.95
C MET A 37 24.74 20.14 2.71
N SER A 38 25.91 20.01 3.34
CA SER A 38 27.05 20.95 3.16
C SER A 38 27.59 20.94 1.72
N GLY A 39 28.38 21.97 1.38
CA GLY A 39 29.01 22.05 0.07
C GLY A 39 29.93 20.86 -0.23
N ASN A 40 30.69 20.41 0.76
CA ASN A 40 31.59 19.26 0.62
C ASN A 40 30.83 17.96 0.41
N GLU A 41 29.78 17.74 1.19
CA GLU A 41 28.88 16.58 1.05
C GLU A 41 28.18 16.59 -0.30
N SER A 42 27.64 17.74 -0.72
CA SER A 42 26.99 17.92 -2.02
C SER A 42 27.92 17.58 -3.19
N SER A 43 29.16 18.10 -3.16
CA SER A 43 30.15 17.81 -4.19
C SER A 43 30.51 16.34 -4.26
N PHE A 44 30.65 15.69 -3.12
CA PHE A 44 30.92 14.24 -3.03
C PHE A 44 29.78 13.41 -3.62
N VAL A 45 28.54 13.72 -3.25
CA VAL A 45 27.34 13.05 -3.78
C VAL A 45 27.23 13.23 -5.30
N GLN A 46 27.40 14.46 -5.80
CA GLN A 46 27.33 14.73 -7.24
C GLN A 46 28.40 13.96 -8.02
N LYS A 47 29.60 13.85 -7.47
CA LYS A 47 30.68 13.09 -8.09
C LYS A 47 30.35 11.61 -8.21
N ILE A 48 29.78 11.02 -7.17
CA ILE A 48 29.32 9.62 -7.21
C ILE A 48 28.20 9.45 -8.24
N LEU A 49 27.21 10.34 -8.24
CA LEU A 49 26.02 10.21 -9.10
C LEU A 49 26.33 10.39 -10.59
N LYS A 50 27.40 11.15 -10.95
CA LYS A 50 27.85 11.25 -12.35
C LYS A 50 28.15 9.88 -12.98
N ASN A 51 28.69 8.96 -12.19
CA ASN A 51 29.03 7.62 -12.67
C ASN A 51 27.83 6.66 -12.67
N LYS A 52 26.66 7.11 -12.23
CA LYS A 52 25.43 6.30 -12.11
C LYS A 52 24.40 6.61 -13.20
N LYS A 53 24.69 7.48 -14.14
CA LYS A 53 23.76 7.92 -15.19
C LYS A 53 23.05 6.76 -15.92
N ASN A 54 23.77 5.69 -16.23
CA ASN A 54 23.25 4.51 -16.93
C ASN A 54 23.07 3.30 -16.02
N ASN A 55 22.98 3.51 -14.71
CA ASN A 55 22.84 2.44 -13.75
C ASN A 55 21.51 1.70 -13.96
N LYS A 56 21.54 0.36 -13.98
CA LYS A 56 20.33 -0.47 -14.12
C LYS A 56 19.45 -0.39 -12.87
N GLU A 57 20.07 -0.44 -11.70
CA GLU A 57 19.38 -0.28 -10.42
C GLU A 57 18.94 1.17 -10.24
N LYS A 58 17.66 1.38 -9.97
CA LYS A 58 17.07 2.72 -9.82
C LYS A 58 17.04 3.22 -8.39
N ILE A 59 17.35 2.36 -7.43
CA ILE A 59 17.55 2.74 -6.03
C ILE A 59 18.93 2.27 -5.63
N ILE A 60 19.76 3.23 -5.24
CA ILE A 60 21.17 3.00 -4.85
C ILE A 60 21.46 3.63 -3.50
N SER A 61 22.44 3.11 -2.81
CA SER A 61 22.94 3.70 -1.56
C SER A 61 24.46 3.71 -1.51
N PHE A 62 24.98 4.67 -0.82
CA PHE A 62 26.42 4.82 -0.56
C PHE A 62 26.66 5.62 0.72
N ASN A 63 27.79 5.40 1.36
CA ASN A 63 28.18 6.18 2.52
C ASN A 63 28.92 7.46 2.10
N ILE A 64 28.56 8.56 2.69
CA ILE A 64 29.28 9.85 2.51
C ILE A 64 30.20 10.17 3.69
N SER A 65 30.01 9.47 4.80
CA SER A 65 30.86 9.49 5.99
C SER A 65 30.65 8.21 6.79
N GLU A 66 31.38 8.04 7.88
CA GLU A 66 31.18 6.92 8.81
C GLU A 66 29.76 6.89 9.42
N LYS A 67 29.12 8.05 9.53
CA LYS A 67 27.83 8.21 10.21
C LYS A 67 26.65 8.42 9.26
N THR A 68 26.88 8.65 7.98
CA THR A 68 25.82 9.05 7.05
C THR A 68 25.81 8.20 5.80
N THR A 69 24.67 7.57 5.56
CA THR A 69 24.35 6.84 4.33
C THR A 69 23.31 7.61 3.54
N VAL A 70 23.54 7.73 2.23
CA VAL A 70 22.59 8.36 1.30
C VAL A 70 21.98 7.28 0.42
N ILE A 71 20.65 7.27 0.35
CA ILE A 71 19.88 6.51 -0.63
C ILE A 71 19.42 7.49 -1.70
N VAL A 72 19.57 7.12 -2.96
CA VAL A 72 19.06 7.92 -4.09
C VAL A 72 18.09 7.09 -4.89
N ILE A 73 16.89 7.64 -5.09
CA ILE A 73 15.78 7.03 -5.80
C ILE A 73 15.61 7.74 -7.13
N ALA A 74 15.93 7.07 -8.23
CA ALA A 74 15.71 7.61 -9.58
C ALA A 74 14.21 7.49 -9.94
N VAL A 75 13.63 8.62 -10.30
CA VAL A 75 12.21 8.73 -10.64
C VAL A 75 12.08 8.93 -12.15
N LYS A 76 11.37 8.02 -12.81
CA LYS A 76 11.04 8.14 -14.24
C LYS A 76 10.16 9.37 -14.48
N LYS A 77 10.35 10.00 -15.63
CA LYS A 77 9.44 11.05 -16.09
C LYS A 77 8.04 10.47 -16.34
N ASP A 78 7.00 11.23 -16.02
CA ASP A 78 5.59 10.90 -16.30
C ASP A 78 5.09 9.59 -15.66
N LEU A 79 5.55 9.25 -14.45
CA LEU A 79 4.97 8.15 -13.69
C LEU A 79 3.50 8.43 -13.33
N ASN A 80 2.62 7.47 -13.61
CA ASN A 80 1.25 7.47 -13.09
C ASN A 80 1.20 7.03 -11.61
N GLY A 81 0.03 7.13 -10.99
CA GLY A 81 -0.15 6.75 -9.58
C GLY A 81 0.28 5.32 -9.27
N HIS A 82 -0.03 4.37 -10.14
CA HIS A 82 0.38 2.98 -10.01
C HIS A 82 1.90 2.80 -10.11
N GLY A 83 2.55 3.50 -11.01
CA GLY A 83 4.01 3.50 -11.13
C GLY A 83 4.70 4.08 -9.88
N ILE A 84 4.12 5.12 -9.28
CA ILE A 84 4.62 5.72 -8.03
C ILE A 84 4.45 4.75 -6.86
N GLU A 85 3.31 4.07 -6.76
CA GLU A 85 3.08 3.03 -5.75
C GLU A 85 4.10 1.90 -5.88
N ASN A 86 4.38 1.44 -7.10
CA ASN A 86 5.40 0.41 -7.37
C ASN A 86 6.80 0.88 -6.97
N LEU A 87 7.11 2.14 -7.17
CA LEU A 87 8.38 2.72 -6.72
C LEU A 87 8.49 2.70 -5.19
N GLY A 88 7.41 3.04 -4.50
CA GLY A 88 7.33 2.94 -3.03
C GLY A 88 7.51 1.51 -2.53
N ALA A 89 6.90 0.54 -3.21
CA ALA A 89 7.06 -0.88 -2.90
C ALA A 89 8.51 -1.35 -3.11
N SER A 90 9.15 -0.93 -4.20
CA SER A 90 10.56 -1.23 -4.48
C SER A 90 11.49 -0.61 -3.44
N PHE A 91 11.19 0.61 -3.01
CA PHE A 91 11.92 1.27 -1.93
C PHE A 91 11.82 0.48 -0.62
N PHE A 92 10.64 0.00 -0.24
CA PHE A 92 10.48 -0.85 0.93
C PHE A 92 11.35 -2.12 0.84
N SER A 93 11.34 -2.80 -0.30
CA SER A 93 12.17 -3.99 -0.53
C SER A 93 13.66 -3.69 -0.41
N PHE A 94 14.09 -2.54 -0.92
CA PHE A 94 15.47 -2.07 -0.80
C PHE A 94 15.86 -1.81 0.66
N VAL A 95 15.01 -1.14 1.40
CA VAL A 95 15.20 -0.86 2.83
C VAL A 95 15.34 -2.15 3.64
N LYS A 96 14.50 -3.12 3.35
CA LYS A 96 14.53 -4.44 4.00
C LYS A 96 15.82 -5.20 3.71
N LYS A 97 16.20 -5.26 2.44
CA LYS A 97 17.43 -5.95 2.01
C LYS A 97 18.67 -5.38 2.68
N ASN A 98 18.71 -4.08 2.92
CA ASN A 98 19.83 -3.40 3.54
C ASN A 98 19.69 -3.22 5.06
N SER A 99 18.62 -3.76 5.65
CA SER A 99 18.39 -3.74 7.11
C SER A 99 18.34 -2.34 7.72
N PHE A 100 17.89 -1.33 6.98
CA PHE A 100 17.67 0.01 7.50
C PHE A 100 16.44 0.05 8.41
N LYS A 101 16.54 0.72 9.55
CA LYS A 101 15.46 0.81 10.55
C LYS A 101 14.87 2.21 10.70
N GLU A 102 15.64 3.22 10.35
CA GLU A 102 15.21 4.62 10.39
C GLU A 102 15.78 5.36 9.17
N ILE A 103 14.91 6.06 8.44
CA ILE A 103 15.28 6.77 7.22
C ILE A 103 14.60 8.14 7.22
N SER A 104 15.36 9.17 6.89
CA SER A 104 14.83 10.50 6.62
C SER A 104 14.70 10.72 5.12
N ILE A 105 13.46 10.78 4.63
CA ILE A 105 13.17 11.07 3.22
C ILE A 105 13.06 12.58 3.06
N ILE A 106 13.89 13.14 2.21
CA ILE A 106 13.87 14.58 1.91
C ILE A 106 12.90 14.82 0.75
N SER A 107 11.67 15.17 1.08
CA SER A 107 10.60 15.34 0.09
C SER A 107 10.84 16.50 -0.86
N ASP A 108 11.55 17.54 -0.42
CA ASP A 108 11.90 18.70 -1.25
C ASP A 108 12.95 18.39 -2.33
N SER A 109 13.60 17.23 -2.28
CA SER A 109 14.45 16.73 -3.38
C SER A 109 13.62 16.27 -4.58
N LEU A 110 12.33 16.03 -4.40
CA LEU A 110 11.42 15.68 -5.47
C LEU A 110 11.23 16.86 -6.42
N ASN A 111 11.15 16.57 -7.73
CA ASN A 111 10.87 17.60 -8.71
C ASN A 111 9.52 18.26 -8.42
N SER A 112 9.48 19.60 -8.43
CA SER A 112 8.26 20.39 -8.23
C SER A 112 7.13 20.09 -9.23
N LYS A 113 7.47 19.53 -10.40
CA LYS A 113 6.53 19.06 -11.43
C LYS A 113 5.92 17.69 -11.11
N ALA A 114 6.46 16.95 -10.13
CA ALA A 114 5.81 15.75 -9.63
C ALA A 114 4.44 16.12 -9.05
N GLY A 115 3.41 15.33 -9.35
CA GLY A 115 2.05 15.62 -8.94
C GLY A 115 1.90 15.76 -7.41
N VAL A 116 0.86 16.45 -6.97
CA VAL A 116 0.56 16.71 -5.55
C VAL A 116 0.49 15.42 -4.71
N ASP A 117 0.03 14.34 -5.32
CA ASP A 117 -0.17 13.05 -4.66
C ASP A 117 1.05 12.11 -4.74
N PHE A 118 2.19 12.56 -5.28
CA PHE A 118 3.37 11.70 -5.44
C PHE A 118 3.81 11.07 -4.11
N ILE A 119 4.03 11.89 -3.11
CA ILE A 119 4.48 11.41 -1.78
C ILE A 119 3.44 10.46 -1.17
N GLY A 120 2.15 10.80 -1.28
CA GLY A 120 1.07 9.96 -0.79
C GLY A 120 1.04 8.59 -1.46
N SER A 121 1.10 8.55 -2.78
CA SER A 121 1.14 7.30 -3.55
C SER A 121 2.40 6.48 -3.26
N PHE A 122 3.53 7.13 -3.13
CA PHE A 122 4.81 6.49 -2.77
C PHE A 122 4.73 5.81 -1.41
N ILE A 123 4.30 6.53 -0.38
CA ILE A 123 4.13 5.98 0.97
C ILE A 123 3.07 4.90 1.01
N HIS A 124 1.97 5.06 0.27
CA HIS A 124 0.93 4.04 0.15
C HIS A 124 1.50 2.72 -0.41
N GLY A 125 2.22 2.78 -1.51
CA GLY A 125 2.87 1.61 -2.12
C GLY A 125 3.88 0.93 -1.18
N LEU A 126 4.67 1.73 -0.45
CA LEU A 126 5.59 1.25 0.58
C LEU A 126 4.84 0.47 1.68
N LYS A 127 3.76 1.02 2.20
CA LYS A 127 2.96 0.38 3.25
C LYS A 127 2.25 -0.88 2.76
N LEU A 128 1.71 -0.88 1.53
CA LEU A 128 1.13 -2.07 0.93
C LEU A 128 2.15 -3.20 0.82
N LYS A 129 3.38 -2.90 0.42
CA LYS A 129 4.46 -3.89 0.35
C LYS A 129 4.86 -4.41 1.72
N SER A 130 4.88 -3.56 2.72
CA SER A 130 5.15 -3.95 4.11
C SER A 130 4.10 -4.92 4.65
N TYR A 131 2.84 -4.73 4.31
CA TYR A 131 1.75 -5.63 4.65
C TYR A 131 1.94 -7.02 4.03
N GLU A 132 2.21 -7.08 2.73
CA GLU A 132 2.49 -8.33 2.01
C GLU A 132 3.62 -9.12 2.67
N PHE A 133 4.68 -8.44 3.05
CA PHE A 133 5.82 -9.04 3.75
C PHE A 133 5.43 -9.65 5.11
N ASN A 134 4.50 -9.04 5.84
CA ASN A 134 4.08 -9.46 7.18
C ASN A 134 3.18 -10.70 7.20
N ILE A 135 2.46 -11.00 6.12
CA ILE A 135 1.55 -12.16 6.02
C ILE A 135 2.31 -13.48 6.27
N TYR A 136 3.55 -13.57 5.81
CA TYR A 136 4.34 -14.81 5.82
C TYR A 136 5.29 -14.95 7.01
N LYS A 137 5.29 -14.00 7.94
CA LYS A 137 6.19 -14.05 9.11
C LYS A 137 5.47 -14.42 10.39
N SER A 138 6.08 -15.33 11.17
CA SER A 138 5.62 -15.64 12.52
C SER A 138 5.72 -14.42 13.43
N LYS A 139 4.74 -14.24 14.30
CA LYS A 139 4.48 -13.07 15.16
C LYS A 139 5.57 -12.66 16.17
N LYS A 140 6.78 -13.23 16.12
CA LYS A 140 7.72 -13.20 17.27
C LYS A 140 8.69 -12.03 17.33
N ILE A 141 8.86 -11.20 16.28
CA ILE A 141 9.78 -10.05 16.33
C ILE A 141 9.11 -8.86 15.63
N GLU A 142 8.68 -7.88 16.42
CA GLU A 142 8.26 -6.58 15.89
C GLU A 142 9.49 -5.78 15.48
N ASN A 143 9.78 -5.75 14.19
CA ASN A 143 10.71 -4.80 13.62
C ASN A 143 9.94 -3.54 13.22
N LYS A 144 10.39 -2.39 13.69
CA LYS A 144 9.83 -1.08 13.32
C LYS A 144 10.70 -0.42 12.28
N LEU A 145 10.08 0.07 11.21
CA LEU A 145 10.71 0.99 10.27
C LEU A 145 10.15 2.39 10.52
N LEU A 146 11.01 3.31 10.93
CA LEU A 146 10.65 4.70 11.10
C LEU A 146 11.07 5.50 9.87
N ILE A 147 10.11 6.19 9.28
CA ILE A 147 10.33 7.11 8.16
C ILE A 147 10.01 8.53 8.62
N ASN A 148 11.03 9.38 8.62
CA ASN A 148 10.86 10.81 8.80
C ASN A 148 10.73 11.44 7.42
N LEU A 149 9.56 11.94 7.08
CA LEU A 149 9.30 12.61 5.82
C LEU A 149 9.46 14.12 6.04
N ILE A 150 10.51 14.69 5.47
CA ILE A 150 10.96 16.06 5.78
C ILE A 150 10.80 16.97 4.57
N GLY A 151 10.19 18.13 4.77
CA GLY A 151 10.11 19.19 3.78
C GLY A 151 8.70 19.68 3.46
N LYS A 152 8.57 20.64 2.54
CA LYS A 152 7.30 21.26 2.15
C LYS A 152 6.35 20.28 1.43
N GLN A 153 6.88 19.31 0.67
CA GLN A 153 6.07 18.28 0.01
C GLN A 153 5.38 17.38 1.06
N SER A 154 6.00 17.19 2.21
CA SER A 154 5.41 16.49 3.35
C SER A 154 4.17 17.22 3.86
N ALA A 155 4.23 18.56 3.97
CA ALA A 155 3.09 19.38 4.37
C ALA A 155 1.93 19.30 3.38
N LYS A 156 2.21 19.25 2.07
CA LYS A 156 1.18 19.04 1.04
C LYS A 156 0.50 17.69 1.20
N HIS A 157 1.25 16.64 1.51
CA HIS A 157 0.70 15.32 1.77
C HIS A 157 -0.23 15.31 2.98
N LEU A 158 0.05 16.06 4.03
CA LEU A 158 -0.83 16.16 5.21
C LEU A 158 -2.25 16.63 4.85
N LYS A 159 -2.42 17.44 3.81
CA LYS A 159 -3.73 17.88 3.33
C LYS A 159 -4.55 16.71 2.76
N ASN A 160 -3.90 15.70 2.20
CA ASN A 160 -4.51 14.50 1.61
C ASN A 160 -4.43 13.27 2.53
N LYS A 161 -4.01 13.45 3.78
CA LYS A 161 -3.78 12.38 4.74
C LYS A 161 -5.00 11.48 4.93
N ILE A 162 -6.19 12.07 5.01
CA ILE A 162 -7.45 11.32 5.19
C ILE A 162 -7.71 10.40 4.00
N LYS A 163 -7.51 10.88 2.77
CA LYS A 163 -7.65 10.10 1.54
C LYS A 163 -6.74 8.86 1.55
N PHE A 164 -5.45 9.06 1.80
CA PHE A 164 -4.48 7.97 1.77
C PHE A 164 -4.66 6.99 2.93
N LYS A 165 -5.06 7.46 4.09
CA LYS A 165 -5.43 6.61 5.22
C LYS A 165 -6.63 5.72 4.88
N ALA A 166 -7.66 6.27 4.26
CA ALA A 166 -8.84 5.52 3.84
C ALA A 166 -8.49 4.46 2.79
N LEU A 167 -7.64 4.78 1.80
CA LEU A 167 -7.16 3.82 0.81
C LEU A 167 -6.37 2.68 1.45
N GLU A 168 -5.49 2.99 2.38
CA GLU A 168 -4.70 2.01 3.13
C GLU A 168 -5.58 1.08 3.96
N GLU A 169 -6.50 1.63 4.74
CA GLU A 169 -7.42 0.84 5.57
C GLU A 169 -8.30 -0.06 4.73
N GLY A 170 -8.82 0.43 3.60
CA GLY A 170 -9.62 -0.36 2.67
C GLY A 170 -8.83 -1.50 2.04
N ALA A 171 -7.61 -1.23 1.58
CA ALA A 171 -6.73 -2.24 1.01
C ALA A 171 -6.34 -3.31 2.02
N PHE A 172 -6.00 -2.94 3.24
CA PHE A 172 -5.65 -3.88 4.30
C PHE A 172 -6.85 -4.73 4.73
N PHE A 173 -8.02 -4.13 4.84
CA PHE A 173 -9.25 -4.85 5.12
C PHE A 173 -9.52 -5.93 4.05
N THR A 174 -9.39 -5.58 2.77
CA THR A 174 -9.58 -6.50 1.65
C THR A 174 -8.54 -7.63 1.68
N ARG A 175 -7.28 -7.31 1.89
CA ARG A 175 -6.19 -8.29 1.96
C ARG A 175 -6.34 -9.23 3.14
N ASP A 176 -6.79 -8.75 4.28
CA ASP A 176 -7.09 -9.59 5.45
C ASP A 176 -8.19 -10.62 5.13
N LEU A 177 -9.23 -10.21 4.42
CA LEU A 177 -10.29 -11.13 3.98
C LEU A 177 -9.75 -12.19 3.01
N VAL A 178 -8.93 -11.80 2.04
CA VAL A 178 -8.33 -12.74 1.06
C VAL A 178 -7.42 -13.76 1.74
N SER A 179 -6.68 -13.34 2.75
CA SER A 179 -5.68 -14.17 3.44
C SER A 179 -6.29 -15.10 4.48
N GLU A 180 -7.57 -14.93 4.86
CA GLU A 180 -8.25 -15.81 5.80
C GLU A 180 -8.50 -17.19 5.20
N PRO A 181 -8.19 -18.26 5.92
CA PRO A 181 -8.54 -19.62 5.49
C PRO A 181 -10.04 -19.82 5.31
N GLY A 182 -10.46 -20.61 4.34
CA GLY A 182 -11.86 -20.91 4.07
C GLY A 182 -12.62 -21.58 5.20
N ASN A 183 -11.92 -22.26 6.13
CA ASN A 183 -12.53 -22.83 7.33
C ASN A 183 -12.84 -21.79 8.43
N ILE A 184 -12.34 -20.58 8.32
CA ILE A 184 -12.60 -19.45 9.22
C ILE A 184 -13.54 -18.45 8.56
N LEU A 185 -13.27 -18.04 7.32
CA LEU A 185 -14.07 -17.09 6.57
C LEU A 185 -15.16 -17.81 5.78
N HIS A 186 -16.25 -18.17 6.46
CA HIS A 186 -17.48 -18.63 5.82
C HIS A 186 -18.33 -17.44 5.35
N PRO A 187 -19.34 -17.65 4.49
CA PRO A 187 -20.18 -16.56 3.99
C PRO A 187 -20.85 -15.74 5.09
N ASP A 188 -21.34 -16.36 6.16
CA ASP A 188 -21.95 -15.70 7.31
C ASP A 188 -20.94 -14.81 8.06
N GLU A 189 -19.72 -15.29 8.30
CA GLU A 189 -18.64 -14.51 8.93
C GLU A 189 -18.17 -13.37 8.02
N TYR A 190 -18.10 -13.61 6.72
CA TYR A 190 -17.77 -12.57 5.75
C TYR A 190 -18.81 -11.44 5.79
N ALA A 191 -20.11 -11.79 5.73
CA ALA A 191 -21.18 -10.81 5.84
C ALA A 191 -21.12 -10.04 7.18
N ARG A 192 -20.83 -10.74 8.29
CA ARG A 192 -20.67 -10.12 9.61
C ARG A 192 -19.52 -9.10 9.64
N ARG A 193 -18.40 -9.42 9.02
CA ARG A 193 -17.25 -8.48 8.92
C ARG A 193 -17.59 -7.26 8.07
N LEU A 194 -18.32 -7.44 6.98
CA LEU A 194 -18.77 -6.31 6.14
C LEU A 194 -19.74 -5.38 6.89
N LEU A 195 -20.59 -5.93 7.78
CA LEU A 195 -21.46 -5.10 8.62
C LEU A 195 -20.70 -4.12 9.51
N LYS A 196 -19.48 -4.45 9.92
CA LYS A 196 -18.62 -3.54 10.72
C LYS A 196 -18.27 -2.25 9.98
N LEU A 197 -18.38 -2.22 8.65
CA LEU A 197 -18.13 -1.02 7.84
C LEU A 197 -19.14 0.10 8.12
N LYS A 198 -20.26 -0.19 8.78
CA LYS A 198 -21.20 0.84 9.25
C LYS A 198 -20.53 1.91 10.13
N LYS A 199 -19.49 1.55 10.88
CA LYS A 199 -18.74 2.48 11.72
C LYS A 199 -18.09 3.64 10.94
N TYR A 200 -17.91 3.48 9.62
CA TYR A 200 -17.38 4.51 8.73
C TYR A 200 -18.47 5.35 8.06
N GLY A 201 -19.73 5.22 8.47
CA GLY A 201 -20.85 5.95 7.89
C GLY A 201 -21.42 5.33 6.61
N LEU A 202 -21.04 4.10 6.30
CA LEU A 202 -21.58 3.35 5.17
C LEU A 202 -22.93 2.71 5.55
N LYS A 203 -23.87 2.69 4.60
CA LYS A 203 -25.09 1.92 4.73
C LYS A 203 -24.81 0.49 4.25
N VAL A 204 -24.81 -0.47 5.17
CA VAL A 204 -24.58 -1.88 4.87
C VAL A 204 -25.86 -2.66 5.12
N THR A 205 -26.32 -3.38 4.10
CA THR A 205 -27.51 -4.24 4.19
C THR A 205 -27.13 -5.67 3.84
N VAL A 206 -27.49 -6.62 4.69
CA VAL A 206 -27.22 -8.04 4.48
C VAL A 206 -28.53 -8.76 4.17
N TYR A 207 -28.54 -9.49 3.06
CA TYR A 207 -29.63 -10.35 2.63
C TYR A 207 -29.22 -11.81 2.83
N ASP A 208 -29.87 -12.49 3.75
CA ASP A 208 -29.72 -13.94 3.99
C ASP A 208 -30.47 -14.77 2.95
N GLU A 209 -30.36 -16.09 3.01
CA GLU A 209 -31.06 -17.00 2.08
C GLU A 209 -32.57 -16.78 2.03
N LYS A 210 -33.20 -16.55 3.17
CA LYS A 210 -34.65 -16.31 3.25
C LYS A 210 -35.03 -15.04 2.47
N LYS A 211 -34.30 -13.98 2.63
CA LYS A 211 -34.49 -12.72 1.87
C LYS A 211 -34.17 -12.89 0.40
N LEU A 212 -33.11 -13.64 0.06
CA LEU A 212 -32.74 -13.93 -1.31
C LEU A 212 -33.77 -14.76 -2.06
N LYS A 213 -34.39 -15.72 -1.40
CA LYS A 213 -35.54 -16.51 -1.95
C LYS A 213 -36.70 -15.59 -2.29
N LYS A 214 -37.05 -14.67 -1.39
CA LYS A 214 -38.12 -13.70 -1.62
C LYS A 214 -37.84 -12.77 -2.81
N LEU A 215 -36.55 -12.45 -3.04
CA LEU A 215 -36.13 -11.62 -4.16
C LEU A 215 -35.94 -12.38 -5.48
N GLY A 216 -36.09 -13.70 -5.47
CA GLY A 216 -35.91 -14.54 -6.66
C GLY A 216 -34.46 -14.71 -7.11
N CYS A 217 -33.50 -14.59 -6.20
CA CYS A 217 -32.05 -14.73 -6.49
C CYS A 217 -31.62 -16.20 -6.61
N ASN A 218 -32.26 -16.96 -7.51
CA ASN A 218 -32.10 -18.41 -7.62
C ASN A 218 -30.71 -18.84 -8.08
N ALA A 219 -30.04 -18.07 -8.95
CA ALA A 219 -28.69 -18.38 -9.41
C ALA A 219 -27.68 -18.33 -8.27
N LEU A 220 -27.75 -17.30 -7.41
CA LEU A 220 -26.90 -17.17 -6.23
C LEU A 220 -27.15 -18.32 -5.24
N LEU A 221 -28.40 -18.65 -5.00
CA LEU A 221 -28.79 -19.75 -4.11
C LEU A 221 -28.31 -21.11 -4.65
N GLY A 222 -28.34 -21.30 -5.97
CA GLY A 222 -27.86 -22.51 -6.64
C GLY A 222 -26.37 -22.75 -6.44
N VAL A 223 -25.57 -21.69 -6.49
CA VAL A 223 -24.12 -21.76 -6.25
C VAL A 223 -23.79 -22.23 -4.83
N GLY A 224 -24.56 -21.80 -3.84
CA GLY A 224 -24.36 -22.15 -2.44
C GLY A 224 -25.09 -23.41 -1.97
N GLN A 225 -25.77 -24.12 -2.86
CA GLN A 225 -26.71 -25.23 -2.50
C GLN A 225 -26.03 -26.37 -1.73
N GLY A 226 -24.76 -26.64 -1.99
CA GLY A 226 -23.98 -27.66 -1.27
C GLY A 226 -23.41 -27.21 0.08
N SER A 227 -23.60 -25.96 0.48
CA SER A 227 -23.04 -25.39 1.70
C SER A 227 -24.09 -25.35 2.83
N ILE A 228 -23.69 -25.76 4.03
CA ILE A 228 -24.50 -25.63 5.24
C ILE A 228 -24.51 -24.23 5.82
N ARG A 229 -23.63 -23.35 5.33
CA ARG A 229 -23.41 -21.98 5.86
C ARG A 229 -24.26 -20.91 5.19
N GLY A 230 -24.96 -21.25 4.12
CA GLY A 230 -25.82 -20.34 3.40
C GLY A 230 -25.09 -19.39 2.46
N SER A 231 -25.88 -18.68 1.66
CA SER A 231 -25.42 -17.63 0.76
C SER A 231 -25.96 -16.28 1.20
N TYR A 232 -25.19 -15.23 0.92
CA TYR A 232 -25.52 -13.86 1.32
C TYR A 232 -25.28 -12.89 0.17
N LEU A 233 -26.11 -11.86 0.11
CA LEU A 233 -25.87 -10.65 -0.66
C LEU A 233 -25.66 -9.50 0.31
N VAL A 234 -24.60 -8.75 0.13
CA VAL A 234 -24.31 -7.56 0.93
C VAL A 234 -24.27 -6.36 0.01
N THR A 235 -25.06 -5.35 0.33
CA THR A 235 -24.99 -4.05 -0.34
C THR A 235 -24.33 -3.04 0.58
N ILE A 236 -23.40 -2.28 0.03
CA ILE A 236 -22.67 -1.23 0.73
C ILE A 236 -22.89 0.07 -0.04
N GLU A 237 -23.52 1.05 0.58
CA GLU A 237 -23.82 2.33 -0.05
C GLU A 237 -23.07 3.47 0.64
N TRP A 238 -22.46 4.33 -0.14
CA TRP A 238 -21.90 5.60 0.30
C TRP A 238 -22.58 6.77 -0.40
N LYS A 239 -23.17 7.66 0.37
CA LYS A 239 -23.87 8.85 -0.11
C LYS A 239 -23.09 10.12 0.23
N GLY A 240 -21.84 10.19 -0.19
CA GLY A 240 -20.95 11.31 0.11
C GLY A 240 -20.99 12.45 -0.90
N ALA A 241 -21.53 12.22 -2.10
CA ALA A 241 -21.63 13.26 -3.12
C ALA A 241 -22.79 14.21 -2.84
N LYS A 242 -22.57 15.51 -3.04
CA LYS A 242 -23.60 16.55 -2.88
C LYS A 242 -24.54 16.67 -4.07
N ASN A 243 -24.20 16.05 -5.21
CA ASN A 243 -24.98 16.10 -6.44
C ASN A 243 -25.97 14.93 -6.52
N LYS A 244 -26.97 15.08 -7.38
CA LYS A 244 -27.99 14.05 -7.66
C LYS A 244 -27.61 13.11 -8.81
N SER A 245 -26.30 12.92 -9.07
CA SER A 245 -25.84 12.00 -10.12
C SER A 245 -26.20 10.54 -9.78
N LYS A 246 -26.33 9.74 -10.83
CA LYS A 246 -26.54 8.28 -10.66
C LYS A 246 -25.36 7.68 -9.92
N PRO A 247 -25.60 6.74 -8.99
CA PRO A 247 -24.51 6.08 -8.29
C PRO A 247 -23.68 5.20 -9.24
N LEU A 248 -22.38 5.15 -8.99
CA LEU A 248 -21.50 4.17 -9.60
C LEU A 248 -21.64 2.86 -8.80
N GLY A 249 -21.92 1.76 -9.50
CA GLY A 249 -22.06 0.45 -8.88
C GLY A 249 -20.87 -0.47 -9.19
N PHE A 250 -20.41 -1.17 -8.16
CA PHE A 250 -19.44 -2.25 -8.27
C PHE A 250 -20.08 -3.54 -7.82
N VAL A 251 -19.84 -4.63 -8.53
CA VAL A 251 -20.33 -5.97 -8.18
C VAL A 251 -19.12 -6.88 -8.01
N GLY A 252 -19.02 -7.50 -6.84
CA GLY A 252 -17.96 -8.45 -6.53
C GLY A 252 -18.57 -9.80 -6.13
N LYS A 253 -17.88 -10.87 -6.47
CA LYS A 253 -18.22 -12.23 -6.03
C LYS A 253 -17.26 -12.61 -4.91
N GLY A 254 -17.77 -12.72 -3.69
CA GLY A 254 -17.01 -13.17 -2.53
C GLY A 254 -17.10 -14.68 -2.37
N VAL A 255 -16.15 -15.43 -2.92
CA VAL A 255 -16.08 -16.89 -2.80
C VAL A 255 -15.17 -17.23 -1.62
N CYS A 256 -15.70 -17.96 -0.62
CA CYS A 256 -14.94 -18.32 0.58
C CYS A 256 -14.03 -19.53 0.37
N PHE A 257 -14.46 -20.48 -0.46
CA PHE A 257 -13.67 -21.64 -0.87
C PHE A 257 -14.23 -22.23 -2.16
N ASP A 258 -13.36 -22.55 -3.11
CA ASP A 258 -13.72 -23.12 -4.40
C ASP A 258 -13.00 -24.46 -4.61
N THR A 259 -13.76 -25.56 -4.61
CA THR A 259 -13.24 -26.90 -4.89
C THR A 259 -13.30 -27.27 -6.37
N GLY A 260 -13.89 -26.43 -7.24
CA GLY A 260 -14.18 -26.72 -8.63
C GLY A 260 -15.50 -27.47 -8.86
N GLY A 261 -16.36 -27.58 -7.84
CA GLY A 261 -17.64 -28.28 -7.93
C GLY A 261 -17.47 -29.80 -8.13
N TYR A 262 -18.22 -30.39 -9.08
CA TYR A 262 -18.10 -31.82 -9.43
C TYR A 262 -16.77 -32.15 -10.13
N SER A 263 -16.07 -31.16 -10.67
CA SER A 263 -14.72 -31.27 -11.19
C SER A 263 -13.73 -30.81 -10.15
N LEU A 264 -13.47 -31.66 -9.15
CA LEU A 264 -12.56 -31.32 -8.04
C LEU A 264 -11.14 -31.00 -8.56
N LYS A 265 -10.61 -29.88 -8.12
CA LYS A 265 -9.23 -29.50 -8.44
C LYS A 265 -8.27 -30.32 -7.55
N PRO A 266 -7.10 -30.73 -8.09
CA PRO A 266 -6.08 -31.39 -7.27
C PRO A 266 -5.67 -30.52 -6.08
N ALA A 267 -5.38 -31.15 -4.92
CA ALA A 267 -5.04 -30.46 -3.68
C ALA A 267 -3.92 -29.42 -3.82
N ARG A 268 -2.93 -29.70 -4.70
CA ARG A 268 -1.81 -28.77 -5.03
C ARG A 268 -2.24 -27.43 -5.62
N PHE A 269 -3.44 -27.35 -6.21
CA PHE A 269 -3.98 -26.10 -6.77
C PHE A 269 -4.98 -25.42 -5.83
N MET A 270 -5.41 -26.08 -4.75
CA MET A 270 -6.36 -25.51 -3.79
C MET A 270 -5.76 -24.40 -2.93
N GLU A 271 -4.47 -24.46 -2.65
CA GLU A 271 -3.77 -23.41 -1.91
C GLU A 271 -3.77 -22.09 -2.69
N ASP A 272 -3.52 -22.15 -4.00
CA ASP A 272 -3.53 -20.97 -4.88
C ASP A 272 -4.93 -20.34 -4.99
N MET A 273 -5.99 -21.14 -4.86
CA MET A 273 -7.37 -20.66 -4.90
C MET A 273 -7.78 -19.85 -3.67
N THR A 274 -7.01 -19.85 -2.60
CA THR A 274 -7.22 -18.95 -1.45
C THR A 274 -7.15 -17.48 -1.88
N TYR A 275 -6.34 -17.16 -2.87
CA TYR A 275 -6.13 -15.81 -3.39
C TYR A 275 -7.17 -15.38 -4.44
N ASP A 276 -7.98 -16.31 -4.92
CA ASP A 276 -9.11 -16.03 -5.84
C ASP A 276 -10.34 -15.49 -5.10
N MET A 277 -10.24 -15.36 -3.77
CA MET A 277 -11.35 -15.22 -2.86
C MET A 277 -11.58 -13.81 -2.36
N ALA A 278 -11.60 -12.75 -3.06
CA ALA A 278 -12.13 -11.50 -2.51
C ALA A 278 -12.51 -10.46 -3.54
#